data_7b4a5bffa0b1e0cb0ae8480b1d163c68
#
_entry.id   7b4a5bffa0b1e0cb0ae8480b1d163c68
#
_cell.length_a   1.000
_cell.length_b   1.000
_cell.length_c   1.000
_cell.angle_alpha   90.00
_cell.angle_beta   90.00
_cell.angle_gamma   90.00
#
_symmetry.space_group_name_H-M   'P 1'
#
loop_
_entity.id
_entity.type
_entity.pdbx_description
1 polymer ?
#
loop_
_entity_poly.entity_id
_entity_poly.type
_entity_poly.pdbx_seq_one_letter_code
_entity_poly.pdbx_strand_id
1 'polypeptide(L)'
;HSLSASSKSSILRIWTLLLSILVFSLSLFGAFIVRSGIIDSVHSFANDPERGLYLLAFIGLLVMVSLLLFSIRFNLLLSNKKIVSLSKESFISLNNIFFGTLIFSTMLGVLYPLIYEFIYNQKISVGAPFYNAIFAPITLIACIFLYFSIDSKWQQSLNIKTLFQPLPVSLTCSVTIIILAFFQFSITNFWTLASLLIGSIIIIRYMIVIYFYFVYRKFTNIFSVIAHCGLGLLIISIALNDNLSSERALNIKINETEIYKDYQITLKNLRMVPGPNFDS
;
A
#
# COMPACT_ATOMS: atom_id res chain seq x y z
N HIS A 1 7.32 -0.20 -12.24
CA HIS A 1 8.24 -1.36 -12.18
C HIS A 1 8.03 -2.30 -13.38
N SER A 2 6.81 -2.81 -13.63
CA SER A 2 6.54 -3.70 -14.78
C SER A 2 6.83 -3.05 -16.12
N LEU A 3 6.50 -1.76 -16.31
CA LEU A 3 6.85 -1.01 -17.52
C LEU A 3 8.36 -0.91 -17.72
N SER A 4 9.12 -0.67 -16.65
CA SER A 4 10.59 -0.66 -16.71
C SER A 4 11.17 -2.03 -17.09
N ALA A 5 10.60 -3.11 -16.57
CA ALA A 5 11.01 -4.47 -16.95
C ALA A 5 10.63 -4.77 -18.42
N SER A 6 9.45 -4.38 -18.84
CA SER A 6 8.98 -4.54 -20.22
C SER A 6 9.86 -3.80 -21.22
N SER A 7 10.29 -2.57 -20.92
CA SER A 7 11.12 -1.75 -21.81
C SER A 7 12.57 -2.25 -21.89
N LYS A 8 13.15 -2.76 -20.80
CA LYS A 8 14.57 -3.17 -20.75
C LYS A 8 14.82 -4.62 -21.11
N SER A 9 13.93 -5.53 -20.74
CA SER A 9 14.12 -6.97 -20.95
C SER A 9 13.08 -7.61 -21.83
N SER A 10 12.05 -6.88 -22.24
CA SER A 10 10.88 -7.39 -23.00
C SER A 10 10.08 -8.47 -22.24
N ILE A 11 10.32 -8.61 -20.94
CA ILE A 11 9.60 -9.49 -20.03
C ILE A 11 8.49 -8.67 -19.34
N LEU A 12 7.48 -9.33 -18.82
CA LEU A 12 6.35 -8.73 -18.11
C LEU A 12 5.44 -7.80 -18.95
N ARG A 13 5.47 -7.89 -20.30
CA ARG A 13 4.59 -7.10 -21.18
C ARG A 13 3.10 -7.35 -20.87
N ILE A 14 2.73 -8.61 -20.69
CA ILE A 14 1.39 -9.04 -20.31
C ILE A 14 0.97 -8.40 -19.00
N TRP A 15 1.81 -8.53 -17.96
CA TRP A 15 1.58 -7.89 -16.66
C TRP A 15 1.44 -6.37 -16.73
N THR A 16 2.30 -5.73 -17.52
CA THR A 16 2.27 -4.27 -17.72
C THR A 16 0.92 -3.81 -18.26
N LEU A 17 0.41 -4.47 -19.29
CA LEU A 17 -0.87 -4.10 -19.88
C LEU A 17 -2.05 -4.44 -18.97
N LEU A 18 -2.08 -5.63 -18.37
CA LEU A 18 -3.14 -6.01 -17.44
C LEU A 18 -3.20 -5.07 -16.24
N LEU A 19 -2.07 -4.74 -15.65
CA LEU A 19 -2.00 -3.79 -14.53
C LEU A 19 -2.44 -2.38 -14.96
N SER A 20 -2.12 -1.94 -16.17
CA SER A 20 -2.56 -0.64 -16.69
C SER A 20 -4.08 -0.58 -16.86
N ILE A 21 -4.67 -1.63 -17.43
CA ILE A 21 -6.13 -1.76 -17.56
C ILE A 21 -6.77 -1.78 -16.17
N LEU A 22 -6.22 -2.56 -15.25
CA LEU A 22 -6.73 -2.70 -13.89
C LEU A 22 -6.71 -1.37 -13.12
N VAL A 23 -5.57 -0.65 -13.14
CA VAL A 23 -5.42 0.63 -12.43
C VAL A 23 -6.42 1.65 -12.94
N PHE A 24 -6.58 1.77 -14.27
CA PHE A 24 -7.54 2.70 -14.86
C PHE A 24 -8.98 2.33 -14.52
N SER A 25 -9.32 1.04 -14.63
CA SER A 25 -10.66 0.52 -14.31
C SER A 25 -11.01 0.71 -12.82
N LEU A 26 -10.07 0.44 -11.91
CA LEU A 26 -10.27 0.64 -10.48
C LEU A 26 -10.39 2.12 -10.09
N SER A 27 -9.68 3.01 -10.78
CA SER A 27 -9.82 4.46 -10.57
C SER A 27 -11.23 4.94 -10.93
N LEU A 28 -11.76 4.50 -12.07
CA LEU A 28 -13.13 4.81 -12.47
C LEU A 28 -14.17 4.14 -11.56
N PHE A 29 -13.90 2.91 -11.13
CA PHE A 29 -14.76 2.19 -10.19
C PHE A 29 -14.82 2.87 -8.82
N GLY A 30 -13.70 3.41 -8.33
CA GLY A 30 -13.67 4.23 -7.13
C GLY A 30 -14.55 5.48 -7.26
N ALA A 31 -14.46 6.18 -8.40
CA ALA A 31 -15.34 7.31 -8.71
C ALA A 31 -16.82 6.91 -8.77
N PHE A 32 -17.13 5.73 -9.33
CA PHE A 32 -18.48 5.17 -9.34
C PHE A 32 -19.01 4.94 -7.91
N ILE A 33 -18.23 4.27 -7.06
CA ILE A 33 -18.63 3.97 -5.69
C ILE A 33 -19.00 5.25 -4.91
N VAL A 34 -18.16 6.28 -5.00
CA VAL A 34 -18.37 7.56 -4.30
C VAL A 34 -19.60 8.31 -4.85
N ARG A 35 -19.86 8.22 -6.16
CA ARG A 35 -20.91 9.01 -6.80
C ARG A 35 -22.26 8.33 -6.88
N SER A 36 -22.29 7.00 -6.82
CA SER A 36 -23.55 6.22 -6.91
C SER A 36 -24.40 6.26 -5.65
N GLY A 37 -23.83 6.71 -4.51
CA GLY A 37 -24.50 6.67 -3.22
C GLY A 37 -24.70 5.26 -2.66
N ILE A 38 -24.01 4.26 -3.22
CA ILE A 38 -24.10 2.87 -2.76
C ILE A 38 -23.45 2.71 -1.37
N ILE A 39 -22.44 3.54 -1.06
CA ILE A 39 -21.78 3.52 0.24
C ILE A 39 -22.21 4.76 1.04
N ASP A 40 -22.76 4.55 2.24
CA ASP A 40 -22.93 5.60 3.24
C ASP A 40 -21.55 6.01 3.75
N SER A 41 -20.98 7.05 3.17
CA SER A 41 -19.67 7.57 3.52
C SER A 41 -19.69 9.09 3.62
N VAL A 42 -18.91 9.64 4.52
CA VAL A 42 -18.66 11.09 4.63
C VAL A 42 -18.08 11.70 3.33
N HIS A 43 -17.63 10.86 2.40
CA HIS A 43 -17.13 11.25 1.08
C HIS A 43 -18.18 11.11 -0.03
N SER A 44 -19.40 10.71 0.30
CA SER A 44 -20.52 10.58 -0.63
C SER A 44 -21.24 11.93 -0.74
N PHE A 45 -20.75 12.81 -1.62
CA PHE A 45 -21.25 14.19 -1.74
C PHE A 45 -22.52 14.35 -2.59
N ALA A 46 -22.91 13.37 -3.36
CA ALA A 46 -24.11 13.40 -4.17
C ALA A 46 -24.62 11.98 -4.41
N ASN A 47 -25.82 11.73 -3.95
CA ASN A 47 -26.52 10.48 -4.21
C ASN A 47 -27.27 10.62 -5.54
N ASP A 48 -26.66 10.14 -6.63
CA ASP A 48 -27.24 10.18 -7.98
C ASP A 48 -27.12 8.79 -8.63
N PRO A 49 -28.05 7.87 -8.33
CA PRO A 49 -28.01 6.50 -8.83
C PRO A 49 -28.06 6.40 -10.36
N GLU A 50 -28.78 7.32 -11.03
CA GLU A 50 -28.89 7.27 -12.50
C GLU A 50 -27.54 7.56 -13.17
N ARG A 51 -26.86 8.63 -12.76
CA ARG A 51 -25.50 8.92 -13.26
C ARG A 51 -24.51 7.83 -12.86
N GLY A 52 -24.71 7.21 -11.69
CA GLY A 52 -23.95 6.04 -11.26
C GLY A 52 -24.06 4.89 -12.26
N LEU A 53 -25.27 4.55 -12.72
CA LEU A 53 -25.49 3.51 -13.72
C LEU A 53 -24.82 3.79 -15.06
N TYR A 54 -24.89 5.02 -15.57
CA TYR A 54 -24.18 5.42 -16.80
C TYR A 54 -22.67 5.25 -16.64
N LEU A 55 -22.11 5.65 -15.50
CA LEU A 55 -20.69 5.49 -15.25
C LEU A 55 -20.29 4.02 -15.16
N LEU A 56 -21.11 3.17 -14.53
CA LEU A 56 -20.88 1.72 -14.46
C LEU A 56 -20.93 1.08 -15.85
N ALA A 57 -21.90 1.43 -16.68
CA ALA A 57 -22.00 0.95 -18.07
C ALA A 57 -20.79 1.38 -18.90
N PHE A 58 -20.33 2.63 -18.73
CA PHE A 58 -19.13 3.15 -19.38
C PHE A 58 -17.87 2.40 -18.94
N ILE A 59 -17.69 2.12 -17.64
CA ILE A 59 -16.59 1.31 -17.11
C ILE A 59 -16.63 -0.10 -17.71
N GLY A 60 -17.81 -0.73 -17.72
CA GLY A 60 -18.00 -2.06 -18.31
C GLY A 60 -17.60 -2.12 -19.77
N LEU A 61 -18.03 -1.13 -20.56
CA LEU A 61 -17.65 -0.98 -21.97
C LEU A 61 -16.13 -0.83 -22.13
N LEU A 62 -15.51 0.05 -21.37
CA LEU A 62 -14.05 0.27 -21.41
C LEU A 62 -13.26 -0.98 -21.08
N VAL A 63 -13.65 -1.66 -20.00
CA VAL A 63 -13.00 -2.94 -19.58
C VAL A 63 -13.17 -3.98 -20.67
N MET A 64 -14.38 -4.16 -21.17
CA MET A 64 -14.69 -5.12 -22.25
C MET A 64 -13.84 -4.84 -23.49
N VAL A 65 -13.81 -3.62 -23.99
CA VAL A 65 -13.02 -3.23 -25.18
C VAL A 65 -11.54 -3.42 -24.93
N SER A 66 -11.04 -3.03 -23.75
CA SER A 66 -9.63 -3.18 -23.39
C SER A 66 -9.19 -4.64 -23.33
N LEU A 67 -9.99 -5.51 -22.71
CA LEU A 67 -9.72 -6.95 -22.64
C LEU A 67 -9.86 -7.65 -24.00
N LEU A 68 -10.78 -7.19 -24.83
CA LEU A 68 -10.96 -7.70 -26.19
C LEU A 68 -9.75 -7.34 -27.07
N LEU A 69 -9.28 -6.09 -27.04
CA LEU A 69 -8.06 -5.66 -27.73
C LEU A 69 -6.82 -6.40 -27.19
N PHE A 70 -6.72 -6.58 -25.87
CA PHE A 70 -5.68 -7.37 -25.26
C PHE A 70 -5.68 -8.82 -25.78
N SER A 71 -6.84 -9.47 -25.84
CA SER A 71 -6.99 -10.83 -26.35
C SER A 71 -6.60 -10.96 -27.84
N ILE A 72 -7.08 -10.04 -28.68
CA ILE A 72 -6.75 -10.03 -30.13
C ILE A 72 -5.25 -9.83 -30.35
N ARG A 73 -4.61 -9.01 -29.53
CA ARG A 73 -3.17 -8.66 -29.67
C ARG A 73 -2.25 -9.48 -28.78
N PHE A 74 -2.78 -10.49 -28.10
CA PHE A 74 -2.03 -11.29 -27.11
C PHE A 74 -0.72 -11.85 -27.66
N ASN A 75 -0.71 -12.38 -28.87
CA ASN A 75 0.48 -12.95 -29.50
C ASN A 75 1.64 -11.96 -29.66
N LEU A 76 1.36 -10.64 -29.76
CA LEU A 76 2.38 -9.60 -29.86
C LEU A 76 3.07 -9.34 -28.51
N LEU A 77 2.48 -9.79 -27.41
CA LEU A 77 2.95 -9.60 -26.04
C LEU A 77 3.85 -10.73 -25.58
N LEU A 78 3.80 -11.86 -26.26
CA LEU A 78 4.61 -13.03 -25.91
C LEU A 78 6.09 -12.70 -26.01
N SER A 79 6.85 -13.12 -25.02
CA SER A 79 8.30 -12.99 -24.98
C SER A 79 8.93 -14.39 -24.92
N ASN A 80 9.94 -14.62 -25.76
CA ASN A 80 10.70 -15.86 -25.73
C ASN A 80 11.73 -15.88 -24.58
N LYS A 81 11.90 -14.77 -23.87
CA LYS A 81 12.85 -14.69 -22.77
C LYS A 81 12.24 -15.23 -21.49
N LYS A 82 12.98 -16.08 -20.80
CA LYS A 82 12.59 -16.63 -19.49
C LYS A 82 13.04 -15.70 -18.37
N ILE A 83 12.28 -15.68 -17.29
CA ILE A 83 12.69 -14.98 -16.06
C ILE A 83 13.80 -15.80 -15.40
N VAL A 84 14.94 -15.16 -15.19
CA VAL A 84 16.07 -15.75 -14.47
C VAL A 84 15.83 -15.61 -12.96
N SER A 85 16.12 -16.65 -12.18
CA SER A 85 15.99 -16.60 -10.72
C SER A 85 16.92 -15.56 -10.13
N LEU A 86 16.44 -14.86 -9.07
CA LEU A 86 17.17 -13.78 -8.38
C LEU A 86 17.63 -12.65 -9.32
N SER A 87 16.97 -12.47 -10.45
CA SER A 87 17.14 -11.33 -11.34
C SER A 87 16.21 -10.17 -10.95
N LYS A 88 16.45 -9.00 -11.52
CA LYS A 88 15.58 -7.83 -11.30
C LYS A 88 14.15 -8.09 -11.73
N GLU A 89 13.97 -8.84 -12.82
CA GLU A 89 12.65 -9.23 -13.31
C GLU A 89 11.90 -10.15 -12.34
N SER A 90 12.61 -11.09 -11.72
CA SER A 90 11.99 -12.00 -10.75
C SER A 90 11.52 -11.25 -9.51
N PHE A 91 12.30 -10.31 -8.99
CA PHE A 91 11.89 -9.46 -7.86
C PHE A 91 10.71 -8.54 -8.21
N ILE A 92 10.70 -7.97 -9.44
CA ILE A 92 9.57 -7.16 -9.90
C ILE A 92 8.31 -8.03 -10.07
N SER A 93 8.45 -9.25 -10.58
CA SER A 93 7.32 -10.18 -10.71
C SER A 93 6.72 -10.52 -9.36
N LEU A 94 7.58 -10.82 -8.38
CA LEU A 94 7.15 -11.09 -7.00
C LEU A 94 6.47 -9.86 -6.36
N ASN A 95 7.02 -8.68 -6.57
CA ASN A 95 6.43 -7.43 -6.13
C ASN A 95 5.03 -7.19 -6.71
N ASN A 96 4.82 -7.55 -8.00
CA ASN A 96 3.49 -7.48 -8.61
C ASN A 96 2.49 -8.42 -7.92
N ILE A 97 2.94 -9.60 -7.48
CA ILE A 97 2.09 -10.54 -6.73
C ILE A 97 1.69 -9.93 -5.38
N PHE A 98 2.65 -9.37 -4.62
CA PHE A 98 2.34 -8.72 -3.35
C PHE A 98 1.34 -7.58 -3.51
N PHE A 99 1.58 -6.65 -4.44
CA PHE A 99 0.64 -5.56 -4.69
C PHE A 99 -0.70 -6.05 -5.22
N GLY A 100 -0.72 -7.08 -6.07
CA GLY A 100 -1.96 -7.72 -6.52
C GLY A 100 -2.79 -8.27 -5.35
N THR A 101 -2.13 -8.90 -4.38
CA THR A 101 -2.78 -9.39 -3.16
C THR A 101 -3.34 -8.24 -2.32
N LEU A 102 -2.60 -7.13 -2.16
CA LEU A 102 -3.08 -5.95 -1.43
C LEU A 102 -4.27 -5.30 -2.14
N ILE A 103 -4.24 -5.18 -3.46
CA ILE A 103 -5.37 -4.67 -4.26
C ILE A 103 -6.60 -5.56 -4.08
N PHE A 104 -6.44 -6.87 -4.19
CA PHE A 104 -7.53 -7.84 -3.99
C PHE A 104 -8.13 -7.73 -2.59
N SER A 105 -7.29 -7.65 -1.55
CA SER A 105 -7.73 -7.48 -0.17
C SER A 105 -8.48 -6.17 0.06
N THR A 106 -8.02 -5.08 -0.56
CA THR A 106 -8.71 -3.79 -0.50
C THR A 106 -10.08 -3.88 -1.16
N MET A 107 -10.17 -4.47 -2.36
CA MET A 107 -11.43 -4.68 -3.06
C MET A 107 -12.39 -5.53 -2.24
N LEU A 108 -11.88 -6.60 -1.64
CA LEU A 108 -12.68 -7.47 -0.77
C LEU A 108 -13.24 -6.68 0.43
N GLY A 109 -12.40 -5.90 1.11
CA GLY A 109 -12.83 -5.09 2.26
C GLY A 109 -13.85 -4.01 1.91
N VAL A 110 -13.79 -3.46 0.70
CA VAL A 110 -14.77 -2.46 0.21
C VAL A 110 -16.07 -3.11 -0.26
N LEU A 111 -15.99 -4.23 -0.98
CA LEU A 111 -17.16 -4.88 -1.56
C LEU A 111 -17.90 -5.79 -0.58
N TYR A 112 -17.20 -6.35 0.40
CA TYR A 112 -17.81 -7.29 1.35
C TYR A 112 -18.99 -6.70 2.13
N PRO A 113 -18.92 -5.48 2.70
CA PRO A 113 -20.08 -4.84 3.34
C PRO A 113 -21.27 -4.70 2.41
N LEU A 114 -21.04 -4.30 1.16
CA LEU A 114 -22.11 -4.10 0.17
C LEU A 114 -22.81 -5.43 -0.18
N ILE A 115 -22.02 -6.49 -0.38
CA ILE A 115 -22.55 -7.83 -0.66
C ILE A 115 -23.33 -8.35 0.54
N TYR A 116 -22.80 -8.13 1.74
CA TYR A 116 -23.45 -8.57 2.98
C TYR A 116 -24.78 -7.84 3.20
N GLU A 117 -24.82 -6.52 3.01
CA GLU A 117 -26.05 -5.73 3.11
C GLU A 117 -27.09 -6.18 2.08
N PHE A 118 -26.67 -6.47 0.85
CA PHE A 118 -27.56 -6.96 -0.20
C PHE A 118 -28.20 -8.32 0.12
N ILE A 119 -27.43 -9.23 0.75
CA ILE A 119 -27.91 -10.60 1.04
C ILE A 119 -28.72 -10.64 2.35
N TYR A 120 -28.26 -9.94 3.38
CA TYR A 120 -28.80 -10.08 4.74
C TYR A 120 -29.63 -8.88 5.22
N ASN A 121 -29.75 -7.81 4.44
CA ASN A 121 -30.36 -6.53 4.82
C ASN A 121 -29.81 -5.96 6.15
N GLN A 122 -28.53 -6.22 6.44
CA GLN A 122 -27.85 -5.76 7.64
C GLN A 122 -26.58 -5.01 7.24
N LYS A 123 -26.36 -3.83 7.83
CA LYS A 123 -25.15 -3.03 7.60
C LYS A 123 -24.03 -3.53 8.50
N ILE A 124 -22.89 -3.81 7.88
CA ILE A 124 -21.62 -4.08 8.57
C ILE A 124 -20.56 -3.13 8.05
N SER A 125 -19.50 -2.93 8.83
CA SER A 125 -18.34 -2.16 8.40
C SER A 125 -17.06 -2.98 8.53
N VAL A 126 -16.16 -2.81 7.57
CA VAL A 126 -14.81 -3.37 7.60
C VAL A 126 -13.86 -2.24 7.99
N GLY A 127 -13.26 -2.35 9.16
CA GLY A 127 -12.40 -1.31 9.74
C GLY A 127 -10.90 -1.59 9.62
N ALA A 128 -10.11 -0.71 10.21
CA ALA A 128 -8.65 -0.78 10.24
C ALA A 128 -8.06 -2.14 10.66
N PRO A 129 -8.63 -2.89 11.64
CA PRO A 129 -8.07 -4.18 12.04
C PRO A 129 -7.97 -5.19 10.91
N PHE A 130 -8.97 -5.23 10.00
CA PHE A 130 -8.93 -6.11 8.83
C PHE A 130 -7.76 -5.76 7.90
N TYR A 131 -7.62 -4.49 7.57
CA TYR A 131 -6.55 -4.04 6.68
C TYR A 131 -5.18 -4.22 7.32
N ASN A 132 -5.01 -3.85 8.59
CA ASN A 132 -3.74 -3.99 9.30
C ASN A 132 -3.26 -5.43 9.38
N ALA A 133 -4.19 -6.38 9.62
CA ALA A 133 -3.85 -7.81 9.68
C ALA A 133 -3.30 -8.36 8.35
N ILE A 134 -3.67 -7.78 7.21
CA ILE A 134 -3.24 -8.23 5.88
C ILE A 134 -2.06 -7.37 5.38
N PHE A 135 -2.18 -6.05 5.49
CA PHE A 135 -1.20 -5.13 4.91
C PHE A 135 0.14 -5.16 5.62
N ALA A 136 0.15 -5.22 6.96
CA ALA A 136 1.39 -5.21 7.71
C ALA A 136 2.30 -6.39 7.34
N PRO A 137 1.87 -7.68 7.44
CA PRO A 137 2.75 -8.79 7.10
C PRO A 137 3.16 -8.81 5.63
N ILE A 138 2.24 -8.54 4.70
CA ILE A 138 2.56 -8.56 3.27
C ILE A 138 3.55 -7.46 2.92
N THR A 139 3.36 -6.24 3.43
CA THR A 139 4.28 -5.12 3.18
C THR A 139 5.67 -5.39 3.77
N LEU A 140 5.76 -5.93 4.98
CA LEU A 140 7.04 -6.26 5.59
C LEU A 140 7.79 -7.33 4.81
N ILE A 141 7.09 -8.38 4.33
CA ILE A 141 7.67 -9.40 3.47
C ILE A 141 8.14 -8.78 2.14
N ALA A 142 7.32 -7.96 1.50
CA ALA A 142 7.69 -7.27 0.26
C ALA A 142 8.94 -6.40 0.44
N CYS A 143 9.09 -5.75 1.59
CA CYS A 143 10.26 -4.94 1.95
C CYS A 143 11.54 -5.78 2.15
N ILE A 144 11.42 -7.00 2.67
CA ILE A 144 12.55 -7.94 2.73
C ILE A 144 13.01 -8.29 1.31
N PHE A 145 12.10 -8.59 0.39
CA PHE A 145 12.45 -8.82 -1.01
C PHE A 145 12.98 -7.57 -1.71
N LEU A 146 12.48 -6.39 -1.36
CA LEU A 146 13.03 -5.12 -1.82
C LEU A 146 14.50 -4.97 -1.43
N TYR A 147 14.86 -5.25 -0.17
CA TYR A 147 16.24 -5.22 0.29
C TYR A 147 17.16 -6.07 -0.59
N PHE A 148 16.76 -7.30 -0.90
CA PHE A 148 17.54 -8.19 -1.76
C PHE A 148 17.54 -7.78 -3.23
N SER A 149 16.53 -7.04 -3.69
CA SER A 149 16.44 -6.58 -5.07
C SER A 149 17.40 -5.45 -5.44
N ILE A 150 18.01 -4.76 -4.46
CA ILE A 150 18.83 -3.56 -4.67
C ILE A 150 20.00 -3.84 -5.60
N ASP A 151 20.72 -4.94 -5.39
CA ASP A 151 21.89 -5.33 -6.18
C ASP A 151 21.53 -6.18 -7.40
N SER A 152 20.26 -6.48 -7.62
CA SER A 152 19.81 -7.32 -8.72
C SER A 152 20.07 -6.67 -10.08
N LYS A 153 20.43 -7.48 -11.05
CA LYS A 153 20.70 -7.08 -12.44
C LYS A 153 19.64 -7.63 -13.38
N TRP A 154 19.49 -6.98 -14.51
CA TRP A 154 18.60 -7.44 -15.57
C TRP A 154 19.14 -8.72 -16.22
N GLN A 155 18.29 -9.75 -16.32
CA GLN A 155 18.60 -11.03 -16.97
C GLN A 155 19.82 -11.77 -16.41
N GLN A 156 20.25 -11.47 -15.21
CA GLN A 156 21.39 -12.12 -14.55
C GLN A 156 20.98 -12.56 -13.14
N SER A 157 21.34 -13.80 -12.79
CA SER A 157 21.17 -14.28 -11.42
C SER A 157 22.17 -13.62 -10.49
N LEU A 158 21.72 -13.18 -9.33
CA LEU A 158 22.60 -12.70 -8.26
C LEU A 158 23.31 -13.87 -7.58
N ASN A 159 24.57 -13.64 -7.23
CA ASN A 159 25.28 -14.56 -6.35
C ASN A 159 24.75 -14.38 -4.92
N ILE A 160 24.38 -15.48 -4.27
CA ILE A 160 23.86 -15.48 -2.91
C ILE A 160 24.82 -14.79 -1.91
N LYS A 161 26.14 -14.96 -2.08
CA LYS A 161 27.14 -14.32 -1.20
C LYS A 161 27.06 -12.78 -1.27
N THR A 162 26.91 -12.21 -2.47
CA THR A 162 26.78 -10.75 -2.63
C THR A 162 25.48 -10.21 -2.07
N LEU A 163 24.44 -11.03 -2.04
CA LEU A 163 23.11 -10.69 -1.48
C LEU A 163 23.17 -10.43 0.04
N PHE A 164 23.93 -11.26 0.76
CA PHE A 164 24.03 -11.19 2.23
C PHE A 164 25.20 -10.33 2.73
N GLN A 165 26.14 -9.94 1.86
CA GLN A 165 27.33 -9.19 2.27
C GLN A 165 27.02 -7.87 3.04
N PRO A 166 26.07 -7.02 2.64
CA PRO A 166 25.76 -5.79 3.37
C PRO A 166 24.79 -5.98 4.55
N LEU A 167 24.23 -7.19 4.73
CA LEU A 167 23.23 -7.46 5.76
C LEU A 167 23.73 -7.26 7.19
N PRO A 168 24.93 -7.71 7.58
CA PRO A 168 25.39 -7.54 8.96
C PRO A 168 25.46 -6.08 9.39
N VAL A 169 25.96 -5.20 8.52
CA VAL A 169 26.09 -3.77 8.83
C VAL A 169 24.70 -3.11 8.94
N SER A 170 23.80 -3.36 8.00
CA SER A 170 22.46 -2.79 8.05
C SER A 170 21.67 -3.33 9.24
N LEU A 171 21.83 -4.60 9.59
CA LEU A 171 21.15 -5.23 10.73
C LEU A 171 21.66 -4.69 12.07
N THR A 172 22.98 -4.60 12.26
CA THR A 172 23.55 -4.07 13.52
C THR A 172 23.14 -2.63 13.77
N CYS A 173 23.22 -1.76 12.73
CA CYS A 173 22.78 -0.37 12.86
C CYS A 173 21.26 -0.28 13.14
N SER A 174 20.44 -1.11 12.49
CA SER A 174 18.99 -1.10 12.73
C SER A 174 18.62 -1.59 14.13
N VAL A 175 19.27 -2.63 14.60
CA VAL A 175 19.06 -3.12 15.98
C VAL A 175 19.45 -2.05 17.01
N THR A 176 20.54 -1.30 16.79
CA THR A 176 20.90 -0.17 17.65
C THR A 176 19.80 0.90 17.68
N ILE A 177 19.23 1.24 16.52
CA ILE A 177 18.13 2.22 16.43
C ILE A 177 16.90 1.71 17.20
N ILE A 178 16.58 0.43 17.09
CA ILE A 178 15.44 -0.17 17.81
C ILE A 178 15.66 -0.14 19.32
N ILE A 179 16.86 -0.47 19.78
CA ILE A 179 17.19 -0.42 21.21
C ILE A 179 17.01 1.00 21.74
N LEU A 180 17.50 2.00 21.01
CA LEU A 180 17.31 3.41 21.38
C LEU A 180 15.82 3.81 21.38
N ALA A 181 15.06 3.41 20.38
CA ALA A 181 13.63 3.67 20.28
C ALA A 181 12.84 2.98 21.41
N PHE A 182 13.21 1.75 21.78
CA PHE A 182 12.61 1.02 22.89
C PHE A 182 12.80 1.79 24.22
N PHE A 183 14.00 2.26 24.52
CA PHE A 183 14.26 3.02 25.75
C PHE A 183 13.59 4.40 25.75
N GLN A 184 13.53 5.07 24.60
CA GLN A 184 12.97 6.43 24.49
C GLN A 184 11.43 6.44 24.49
N PHE A 185 10.80 5.48 23.81
CA PHE A 185 9.36 5.48 23.55
C PHE A 185 8.62 4.29 24.18
N SER A 186 9.30 3.43 24.92
CA SER A 186 8.71 2.23 25.56
C SER A 186 7.91 1.35 24.59
N ILE A 187 8.41 1.18 23.35
CA ILE A 187 7.72 0.45 22.28
C ILE A 187 7.83 -1.04 22.55
N THR A 188 6.69 -1.72 22.75
CA THR A 188 6.62 -3.17 23.00
C THR A 188 5.84 -3.94 21.92
N ASN A 189 5.12 -3.24 21.06
CA ASN A 189 4.33 -3.87 20.01
C ASN A 189 5.22 -4.53 18.96
N PHE A 190 4.98 -5.83 18.71
CA PHE A 190 5.73 -6.62 17.73
C PHE A 190 5.72 -6.02 16.32
N TRP A 191 4.55 -5.58 15.85
CA TRP A 191 4.42 -5.02 14.50
C TRP A 191 5.17 -3.71 14.34
N THR A 192 5.16 -2.87 15.38
CA THR A 192 5.92 -1.61 15.41
C THR A 192 7.42 -1.89 15.38
N LEU A 193 7.91 -2.82 16.21
CA LEU A 193 9.33 -3.20 16.24
C LEU A 193 9.79 -3.81 14.92
N ALA A 194 9.00 -4.70 14.32
CA ALA A 194 9.28 -5.29 13.00
C ALA A 194 9.34 -4.24 11.89
N SER A 195 8.41 -3.26 11.92
CA SER A 195 8.37 -2.15 10.96
C SER A 195 9.56 -1.21 11.11
N LEU A 196 9.95 -0.89 12.36
CA LEU A 196 11.15 -0.11 12.64
C LEU A 196 12.41 -0.84 12.17
N LEU A 197 12.50 -2.15 12.39
CA LEU A 197 13.62 -2.96 11.93
C LEU A 197 13.75 -2.93 10.41
N ILE A 198 12.68 -3.28 9.71
CA ILE A 198 12.69 -3.41 8.24
C ILE A 198 12.85 -2.04 7.58
N GLY A 199 12.13 -1.02 8.05
CA GLY A 199 12.24 0.34 7.54
C GLY A 199 13.64 0.93 7.69
N SER A 200 14.27 0.77 8.86
CA SER A 200 15.64 1.23 9.09
C SER A 200 16.67 0.44 8.29
N ILE A 201 16.51 -0.88 8.14
CA ILE A 201 17.36 -1.72 7.27
C ILE A 201 17.35 -1.19 5.83
N ILE A 202 16.17 -0.85 5.29
CA ILE A 202 16.05 -0.32 3.93
C ILE A 202 16.78 1.02 3.81
N ILE A 203 16.54 1.94 4.75
CA ILE A 203 17.19 3.27 4.73
C ILE A 203 18.71 3.13 4.80
N ILE A 204 19.22 2.37 5.77
CA ILE A 204 20.66 2.17 5.92
C ILE A 204 21.27 1.54 4.68
N ARG A 205 20.58 0.57 4.09
CA ARG A 205 21.05 -0.08 2.84
C ARG A 205 21.20 0.92 1.69
N TYR A 206 20.23 1.82 1.52
CA TYR A 206 20.32 2.86 0.51
C TYR A 206 21.36 3.94 0.85
N MET A 207 21.58 4.24 2.14
CA MET A 207 22.70 5.11 2.56
C MET A 207 24.05 4.49 2.21
N ILE A 208 24.22 3.18 2.37
CA ILE A 208 25.42 2.46 1.92
C ILE A 208 25.58 2.61 0.40
N VAL A 209 24.51 2.46 -0.38
CA VAL A 209 24.55 2.66 -1.86
C VAL A 209 24.97 4.08 -2.22
N ILE A 210 24.46 5.09 -1.51
CA ILE A 210 24.84 6.51 -1.69
C ILE A 210 26.32 6.71 -1.37
N TYR A 211 26.78 6.15 -0.25
CA TYR A 211 28.21 6.23 0.13
C TYR A 211 29.11 5.68 -0.96
N PHE A 212 28.82 4.50 -1.49
CA PHE A 212 29.59 3.92 -2.59
C PHE A 212 29.50 4.71 -3.88
N TYR A 213 28.38 5.39 -4.14
CA TYR A 213 28.25 6.30 -5.27
C TYR A 213 29.27 7.47 -5.15
N PHE A 214 29.34 8.12 -4.00
CA PHE A 214 30.23 9.26 -3.81
C PHE A 214 31.70 8.85 -3.76
N VAL A 215 32.03 7.77 -3.07
CA VAL A 215 33.43 7.33 -2.89
C VAL A 215 34.01 6.72 -4.16
N TYR A 216 33.26 5.87 -4.83
CA TYR A 216 33.76 5.11 -5.98
C TYR A 216 33.22 5.60 -7.33
N ARG A 217 32.47 6.71 -7.34
CA ARG A 217 31.80 7.28 -8.52
C ARG A 217 31.00 6.24 -9.34
N LYS A 218 30.44 5.25 -8.65
CA LYS A 218 29.65 4.19 -9.26
C LYS A 218 28.26 4.72 -9.59
N PHE A 219 27.88 4.70 -10.86
CA PHE A 219 26.58 5.19 -11.30
C PHE A 219 25.42 4.52 -10.54
N THR A 220 24.56 5.32 -9.96
CA THR A 220 23.36 4.90 -9.21
C THR A 220 22.17 5.73 -9.64
N ASN A 221 21.02 5.10 -9.79
CA ASN A 221 19.78 5.83 -10.06
C ASN A 221 19.29 6.51 -8.78
N ILE A 222 19.60 7.80 -8.65
CA ILE A 222 19.25 8.61 -7.47
C ILE A 222 17.74 8.65 -7.20
N PHE A 223 16.90 8.63 -8.25
CA PHE A 223 15.44 8.61 -8.10
C PHE A 223 14.96 7.32 -7.41
N SER A 224 15.57 6.19 -7.75
CA SER A 224 15.29 4.91 -7.06
C SER A 224 15.68 4.98 -5.58
N VAL A 225 16.81 5.60 -5.28
CA VAL A 225 17.28 5.76 -3.90
C VAL A 225 16.29 6.60 -3.10
N ILE A 226 15.90 7.76 -3.61
CA ILE A 226 14.94 8.65 -2.95
C ILE A 226 13.60 7.94 -2.71
N ALA A 227 13.07 7.27 -3.74
CA ALA A 227 11.79 6.58 -3.64
C ALA A 227 11.78 5.47 -2.56
N HIS A 228 12.83 4.67 -2.50
CA HIS A 228 12.87 3.56 -1.54
C HIS A 228 13.28 4.00 -0.12
N CYS A 229 14.12 5.03 0.02
CA CYS A 229 14.32 5.68 1.32
C CYS A 229 13.02 6.29 1.84
N GLY A 230 12.24 6.94 0.96
CA GLY A 230 10.92 7.45 1.29
C GLY A 230 9.95 6.35 1.76
N LEU A 231 9.98 5.18 1.13
CA LEU A 231 9.21 4.03 1.57
C LEU A 231 9.63 3.57 2.97
N GLY A 232 10.94 3.47 3.25
CA GLY A 232 11.45 3.12 4.57
C GLY A 232 10.99 4.12 5.65
N LEU A 233 11.07 5.42 5.35
CA LEU A 233 10.58 6.48 6.24
C LEU A 233 9.06 6.39 6.46
N LEU A 234 8.29 6.12 5.41
CA LEU A 234 6.84 5.96 5.50
C LEU A 234 6.46 4.81 6.43
N ILE A 235 7.11 3.65 6.30
CA ILE A 235 6.86 2.48 7.15
C ILE A 235 7.15 2.81 8.62
N ILE A 236 8.29 3.46 8.90
CA ILE A 236 8.65 3.90 10.24
C ILE A 236 7.61 4.89 10.79
N SER A 237 7.22 5.88 9.99
CA SER A 237 6.26 6.90 10.41
C SER A 237 4.89 6.32 10.74
N ILE A 238 4.37 5.40 9.92
CA ILE A 238 3.10 4.71 10.17
C ILE A 238 3.19 3.90 11.47
N ALA A 239 4.27 3.14 11.66
CA ALA A 239 4.46 2.31 12.84
C ALA A 239 4.60 3.13 14.13
N LEU A 240 5.31 4.24 14.09
CA LEU A 240 5.42 5.16 15.22
C LEU A 240 4.09 5.86 15.52
N ASN A 241 3.38 6.29 14.49
CA ASN A 241 2.06 6.91 14.67
C ASN A 241 1.09 5.93 15.33
N ASP A 242 1.02 4.69 14.88
CA ASP A 242 0.16 3.64 15.47
C ASP A 242 0.49 3.37 16.95
N ASN A 243 1.76 3.39 17.32
CA ASN A 243 2.21 3.15 18.69
C ASN A 243 2.05 4.39 19.61
N LEU A 244 2.31 5.58 19.09
CA LEU A 244 2.31 6.83 19.87
C LEU A 244 0.95 7.52 19.89
N SER A 245 0.07 7.25 18.94
CA SER A 245 -1.30 7.74 18.95
C SER A 245 -2.15 6.92 19.93
N SER A 246 -3.14 7.56 20.50
CA SER A 246 -4.15 6.88 21.30
C SER A 246 -5.52 7.45 20.95
N GLU A 247 -6.41 6.56 20.57
CA GLU A 247 -7.80 6.90 20.27
C GLU A 247 -8.71 6.22 21.29
N ARG A 248 -9.68 6.95 21.81
CA ARG A 248 -10.73 6.42 22.68
C ARG A 248 -12.07 6.94 22.20
N ALA A 249 -12.96 6.05 21.84
CA ALA A 249 -14.35 6.39 21.61
C ALA A 249 -15.01 6.69 22.97
N LEU A 250 -15.55 7.89 23.11
CA LEU A 250 -16.25 8.32 24.32
C LEU A 250 -17.75 8.36 24.02
N ASN A 251 -18.54 7.76 24.88
CA ASN A 251 -20.00 7.84 24.85
C ASN A 251 -20.44 8.75 25.99
N ILE A 252 -20.59 10.06 25.70
CA ILE A 252 -20.85 11.11 26.70
C ILE A 252 -22.27 11.62 26.55
N LYS A 253 -23.04 11.66 27.64
CA LYS A 253 -24.36 12.30 27.69
C LYS A 253 -24.21 13.80 27.85
N ILE A 254 -25.27 14.55 27.54
CA ILE A 254 -25.29 16.00 27.75
C ILE A 254 -25.07 16.31 29.24
N ASN A 255 -24.14 17.23 29.52
CA ASN A 255 -23.62 17.62 30.83
C ASN A 255 -22.82 16.56 31.59
N GLU A 256 -22.48 15.44 30.97
CA GLU A 256 -21.55 14.45 31.50
C GLU A 256 -20.12 14.85 31.16
N THR A 257 -19.20 14.60 32.09
CA THR A 257 -17.77 14.90 31.91
C THR A 257 -16.97 13.61 31.97
N GLU A 258 -16.21 13.34 30.94
CA GLU A 258 -15.25 12.24 30.86
C GLU A 258 -13.84 12.80 30.87
N ILE A 259 -12.94 12.10 31.57
CA ILE A 259 -11.51 12.43 31.60
C ILE A 259 -10.77 11.53 30.63
N TYR A 260 -10.03 12.15 29.71
CA TYR A 260 -9.16 11.46 28.79
C TYR A 260 -7.77 12.06 28.84
N LYS A 261 -6.81 11.32 29.37
CA LYS A 261 -5.45 11.81 29.70
C LYS A 261 -5.56 13.08 30.60
N ASP A 262 -4.98 14.18 30.16
CA ASP A 262 -4.96 15.46 30.86
C ASP A 262 -6.13 16.38 30.48
N TYR A 263 -7.09 15.87 29.69
CA TYR A 263 -8.22 16.66 29.21
C TYR A 263 -9.54 16.22 29.88
N GLN A 264 -10.32 17.21 30.32
CA GLN A 264 -11.72 17.04 30.72
C GLN A 264 -12.60 17.40 29.52
N ILE A 265 -13.39 16.44 29.06
CA ILE A 265 -14.29 16.60 27.92
C ILE A 265 -15.73 16.56 28.45
N THR A 266 -16.46 17.68 28.30
CA THR A 266 -17.86 17.79 28.71
C THR A 266 -18.72 18.13 27.50
N LEU A 267 -19.74 17.32 27.23
CA LEU A 267 -20.71 17.60 26.20
C LEU A 267 -21.75 18.60 26.75
N LYS A 268 -21.60 19.88 26.41
CA LYS A 268 -22.47 20.93 26.95
C LYS A 268 -23.83 21.01 26.26
N ASN A 269 -23.86 20.84 24.93
CA ASN A 269 -25.07 21.01 24.15
C ASN A 269 -24.99 20.32 22.79
N LEU A 270 -26.13 19.87 22.30
CA LEU A 270 -26.31 19.39 20.94
C LEU A 270 -27.27 20.34 20.23
N ARG A 271 -26.86 20.94 19.12
CA ARG A 271 -27.71 21.79 18.30
C ARG A 271 -27.80 21.20 16.90
N MET A 272 -29.02 21.06 16.41
CA MET A 272 -29.19 20.82 14.97
C MET A 272 -28.86 22.12 14.23
N VAL A 273 -27.91 22.04 13.31
CA VAL A 273 -27.55 23.16 12.44
C VAL A 273 -28.03 22.81 11.04
N PRO A 274 -29.05 23.57 10.53
CA PRO A 274 -29.49 23.32 9.16
C PRO A 274 -28.36 23.65 8.18
N GLY A 275 -27.92 22.67 7.44
CA GLY A 275 -26.98 22.83 6.33
C GLY A 275 -27.71 23.16 5.03
N PRO A 276 -26.96 23.50 3.97
CA PRO A 276 -27.57 23.83 2.66
C PRO A 276 -28.40 22.69 2.07
N ASN A 277 -28.09 21.43 2.39
CA ASN A 277 -28.73 20.21 1.87
C ASN A 277 -28.81 19.08 2.91
N PHE A 278 -28.60 19.35 4.20
CA PHE A 278 -28.62 18.35 5.26
C PHE A 278 -28.85 19.01 6.62
N ASP A 279 -29.46 18.30 7.54
CA ASP A 279 -29.54 18.63 8.98
C ASP A 279 -28.49 17.80 9.73
N SER A 280 -27.60 18.45 10.47
CA SER A 280 -26.53 17.82 11.25
C SER A 280 -26.64 18.14 12.74
#